data_50047d22005586b4bd86ee0e9dc34458
#
_entry.id   50047d22005586b4bd86ee0e9dc34458
#
_cell.length_a   1.000
_cell.length_b   1.000
_cell.length_c   1.000
_cell.angle_alpha   90.00
_cell.angle_beta   90.00
_cell.angle_gamma   90.00
#
_symmetry.space_group_name_H-M   'P 1'
#
loop_
_entity.id
_entity.type
_entity.pdbx_description
1 polymer ?
#
loop_
_entity_poly.entity_id
_entity_poly.type
_entity_poly.pdbx_seq_one_letter_code
_entity_poly.pdbx_strand_id
1 'polypeptide(L)'
;MDIHEYQAKKILSNFGVTIPRGGIVYSPENAENKAREIGGSKWVVKAQIHSGARGKAGGIIICDTPLAVAQATDKLIGKKLVTNQTGPEGKVANRIYIEEATEIERELYLGLVFDRSSESIMAVSYTHLTLPTILLV
;
A
#
# COMPACT_ATOMS: atom_id res chain seq x y z
N MET A 1 4.90 16.46 0.22
CA MET A 1 3.63 16.15 -0.49
C MET A 1 3.27 14.72 -0.15
N ASP A 2 2.13 14.52 0.43
CA ASP A 2 1.68 13.18 0.84
C ASP A 2 0.73 12.62 -0.23
N ILE A 3 1.13 11.55 -0.87
CA ILE A 3 0.30 10.83 -1.83
C ILE A 3 -0.01 9.43 -1.29
N HIS A 4 -1.17 8.89 -1.66
CA HIS A 4 -1.53 7.51 -1.35
C HIS A 4 -0.80 6.52 -2.27
N GLU A 5 -0.70 5.26 -1.83
CA GLU A 5 -0.08 4.18 -2.60
C GLU A 5 -0.64 4.06 -4.03
N TYR A 6 -1.97 4.10 -4.19
CA TYR A 6 -2.60 3.99 -5.52
C TYR A 6 -2.24 5.15 -6.45
N GLN A 7 -2.05 6.36 -5.90
CA GLN A 7 -1.60 7.53 -6.66
C GLN A 7 -0.15 7.39 -7.10
N ALA A 8 0.73 6.94 -6.19
CA ALA A 8 2.12 6.65 -6.51
C ALA A 8 2.24 5.58 -7.60
N LYS A 9 1.49 4.47 -7.48
CA LYS A 9 1.45 3.42 -8.49
C LYS A 9 0.99 3.94 -9.85
N LYS A 10 -0.05 4.77 -9.89
CA LYS A 10 -0.51 5.39 -11.14
C LYS A 10 0.58 6.25 -11.79
N ILE A 11 1.31 7.03 -11.00
CA ILE A 11 2.42 7.84 -11.51
C ILE A 11 3.52 6.92 -12.07
N LEU A 12 3.94 5.92 -11.32
CA LEU A 12 4.98 4.97 -11.74
C LEU A 12 4.60 4.24 -13.04
N SER A 13 3.34 3.83 -13.16
CA SER A 13 2.82 3.19 -14.38
C SER A 13 2.90 4.11 -15.60
N ASN A 14 2.66 5.41 -15.43
CA ASN A 14 2.80 6.39 -16.52
C ASN A 14 4.25 6.53 -17.02
N PHE A 15 5.22 6.17 -16.19
CA PHE A 15 6.64 6.09 -16.53
C PHE A 15 7.10 4.69 -16.95
N GLY A 16 6.18 3.77 -17.24
CA GLY A 16 6.46 2.43 -17.75
C GLY A 16 6.86 1.40 -16.68
N VAL A 17 6.72 1.73 -15.40
CA VAL A 17 6.95 0.75 -14.32
C VAL A 17 5.79 -0.24 -14.27
N THR A 18 6.08 -1.53 -14.32
CA THR A 18 5.06 -2.58 -14.17
C THR A 18 4.50 -2.56 -12.74
N ILE A 19 3.19 -2.49 -12.64
CA ILE A 19 2.45 -2.54 -11.38
C ILE A 19 1.40 -3.66 -11.41
N PRO A 20 1.03 -4.27 -10.28
CA PRO A 20 -0.10 -5.19 -10.22
C PRO A 20 -1.39 -4.49 -10.65
N ARG A 21 -2.29 -5.25 -11.30
CA ARG A 21 -3.63 -4.74 -11.62
C ARG A 21 -4.37 -4.40 -10.34
N GLY A 22 -5.02 -3.26 -10.29
CA GLY A 22 -5.70 -2.82 -9.08
C GLY A 22 -6.61 -1.63 -9.29
N GLY A 23 -7.37 -1.30 -8.24
CA GLY A 23 -8.27 -0.17 -8.25
C GLY A 23 -8.70 0.27 -6.87
N ILE A 24 -9.19 1.50 -6.80
CA ILE A 24 -9.69 2.12 -5.57
C ILE A 24 -11.19 1.88 -5.43
N VAL A 25 -11.64 1.64 -4.20
CA VAL A 25 -13.05 1.53 -3.85
C VAL A 25 -13.34 2.32 -2.58
N TYR A 26 -14.61 2.69 -2.42
CA TYR A 26 -15.10 3.49 -1.29
C TYR A 26 -16.21 2.78 -0.51
N SER A 27 -16.63 1.60 -0.95
CA SER A 27 -17.65 0.80 -0.27
C SER A 27 -17.42 -0.69 -0.48
N PRO A 28 -17.91 -1.56 0.42
CA PRO A 28 -17.83 -3.01 0.27
C PRO A 28 -18.54 -3.55 -0.98
N GLU A 29 -19.67 -2.96 -1.37
CA GLU A 29 -20.44 -3.39 -2.54
C GLU A 29 -19.63 -3.23 -3.84
N ASN A 30 -18.86 -2.15 -3.93
CA ASN A 30 -17.99 -1.91 -5.08
C ASN A 30 -16.73 -2.81 -5.05
N ALA A 31 -16.35 -3.31 -3.89
CA ALA A 31 -15.13 -4.09 -3.71
C ALA A 31 -15.22 -5.47 -4.38
N GLU A 32 -16.35 -6.17 -4.25
CA GLU A 32 -16.54 -7.45 -4.90
C GLU A 32 -16.51 -7.32 -6.43
N ASN A 33 -17.22 -6.32 -6.97
CA ASN A 33 -17.22 -6.04 -8.40
C ASN A 33 -15.82 -5.69 -8.91
N LYS A 34 -15.07 -4.89 -8.14
CA LYS A 34 -13.69 -4.53 -8.47
C LYS A 34 -12.78 -5.76 -8.49
N ALA A 35 -12.91 -6.68 -7.55
CA ALA A 35 -12.15 -7.92 -7.54
C ALA A 35 -12.43 -8.77 -8.78
N ARG A 36 -13.69 -8.89 -9.19
CA ARG A 36 -14.09 -9.59 -10.42
C ARG A 36 -13.54 -8.92 -11.68
N GLU A 37 -13.55 -7.58 -11.73
CA GLU A 37 -12.98 -6.79 -12.83
C GLU A 37 -11.46 -7.00 -12.97
N ILE A 38 -10.73 -6.97 -11.85
CA ILE A 38 -9.28 -7.19 -11.81
C ILE A 38 -8.96 -8.62 -12.27
N GLY A 39 -9.81 -9.60 -11.91
CA GLY A 39 -9.57 -11.01 -12.19
C GLY A 39 -8.48 -11.60 -11.28
N GLY A 40 -8.00 -12.80 -11.65
CA GLY A 40 -7.03 -13.53 -10.83
C GLY A 40 -7.69 -14.45 -9.81
N SER A 41 -6.88 -15.02 -8.91
CA SER A 41 -7.33 -15.99 -7.90
C SER A 41 -7.11 -15.51 -6.46
N LYS A 42 -6.31 -14.46 -6.28
CA LYS A 42 -6.04 -13.86 -4.97
C LYS A 42 -5.92 -12.35 -5.09
N TRP A 43 -6.36 -11.66 -4.07
CA TRP A 43 -6.34 -10.19 -4.00
C TRP A 43 -5.77 -9.71 -2.68
N VAL A 44 -5.19 -8.52 -2.71
CA VAL A 44 -4.73 -7.81 -1.50
C VAL A 44 -5.59 -6.57 -1.31
N VAL A 45 -6.25 -6.49 -0.17
CA VAL A 45 -7.10 -5.37 0.24
C VAL A 45 -6.29 -4.47 1.16
N LYS A 46 -6.07 -3.23 0.77
CA LYS A 46 -5.15 -2.31 1.45
C LYS A 46 -5.85 -1.01 1.83
N ALA A 47 -5.94 -0.74 3.11
CA ALA A 47 -6.40 0.55 3.60
C ALA A 47 -5.45 1.67 3.11
N GLN A 48 -6.02 2.76 2.62
CA GLN A 48 -5.26 3.92 2.15
C GLN A 48 -5.26 5.02 3.20
N ILE A 49 -4.13 5.18 3.85
CA ILE A 49 -3.84 6.27 4.79
C ILE A 49 -2.46 6.87 4.45
N HIS A 50 -2.23 8.10 4.84
CA HIS A 50 -0.91 8.75 4.70
C HIS A 50 0.04 8.27 5.81
N SER A 51 0.40 6.97 5.78
CA SER A 51 1.34 6.36 6.70
C SER A 51 1.86 5.04 6.14
N GLY A 52 3.10 4.71 6.49
CA GLY A 52 3.65 3.37 6.31
C GLY A 52 3.23 2.39 7.41
N ALA A 53 3.82 1.18 7.39
CA ALA A 53 3.60 0.12 8.38
C ALA A 53 2.14 -0.33 8.56
N ARG A 54 1.28 -0.12 7.56
CA ARG A 54 -0.14 -0.50 7.57
C ARG A 54 -0.37 -1.99 7.78
N GLY A 55 0.53 -2.84 7.26
CA GLY A 55 0.46 -4.29 7.44
C GLY A 55 0.48 -4.69 8.91
N LYS A 56 1.42 -4.13 9.69
CA LYS A 56 1.52 -4.37 11.14
C LYS A 56 0.31 -3.85 11.91
N ALA A 57 -0.35 -2.81 11.41
CA ALA A 57 -1.56 -2.25 12.00
C ALA A 57 -2.85 -2.96 11.54
N GLY A 58 -2.75 -4.07 10.81
CA GLY A 58 -3.90 -4.81 10.29
C GLY A 58 -4.64 -4.12 9.14
N GLY A 59 -3.98 -3.18 8.46
CA GLY A 59 -4.55 -2.43 7.32
C GLY A 59 -4.35 -3.11 5.95
N ILE A 60 -3.85 -4.36 5.93
CA ILE A 60 -3.64 -5.16 4.72
C ILE A 60 -4.19 -6.56 4.96
N ILE A 61 -5.08 -7.03 4.07
CA ILE A 61 -5.72 -8.35 4.15
C ILE A 61 -5.59 -9.04 2.79
N ILE A 62 -5.16 -10.30 2.80
CA ILE A 62 -5.11 -11.15 1.60
C ILE A 62 -6.42 -11.93 1.53
N CYS A 63 -7.03 -11.98 0.34
CA CYS A 63 -8.30 -12.62 0.08
C CYS A 63 -8.19 -13.54 -1.13
N ASP A 64 -8.89 -14.67 -1.09
CA ASP A 64 -8.93 -15.69 -2.14
C ASP A 64 -10.29 -15.81 -2.85
N THR A 65 -11.26 -15.00 -2.43
CA THR A 65 -12.56 -14.89 -3.11
C THR A 65 -13.02 -13.43 -3.21
N PRO A 66 -13.80 -13.05 -4.23
CA PRO A 66 -14.37 -11.71 -4.33
C PRO A 66 -15.25 -11.33 -3.14
N LEU A 67 -15.98 -12.29 -2.58
CA LEU A 67 -16.77 -12.07 -1.37
C LEU A 67 -15.88 -11.73 -0.16
N ALA A 68 -14.77 -12.43 0.00
CA ALA A 68 -13.80 -12.13 1.06
C ALA A 68 -13.19 -10.72 0.89
N VAL A 69 -13.02 -10.25 -0.36
CA VAL A 69 -12.57 -8.87 -0.64
C VAL A 69 -13.60 -7.85 -0.14
N ALA A 70 -14.90 -8.08 -0.37
CA ALA A 70 -15.96 -7.22 0.16
C ALA A 70 -15.97 -7.19 1.69
N GLN A 71 -15.88 -8.36 2.34
CA GLN A 71 -15.83 -8.50 3.80
C GLN A 71 -14.57 -7.83 4.40
N ALA A 72 -13.42 -7.96 3.75
CA ALA A 72 -12.19 -7.30 4.16
C ALA A 72 -12.30 -5.76 4.01
N THR A 73 -12.95 -5.30 2.94
CA THR A 73 -13.22 -3.88 2.73
C THR A 73 -14.12 -3.32 3.83
N ASP A 74 -15.20 -4.03 4.19
CA ASP A 74 -16.09 -3.64 5.28
C ASP A 74 -15.36 -3.52 6.63
N LYS A 75 -14.44 -4.44 6.89
CA LYS A 75 -13.59 -4.39 8.10
C LYS A 75 -12.62 -3.23 8.14
N LEU A 76 -12.17 -2.73 7.00
CA LEU A 76 -11.11 -1.73 6.90
C LEU A 76 -11.62 -0.31 6.66
N ILE A 77 -12.72 -0.15 5.91
CA ILE A 77 -13.28 1.17 5.62
C ILE A 77 -13.76 1.83 6.90
N GLY A 78 -13.45 3.10 7.10
CA GLY A 78 -13.78 3.81 8.33
C GLY A 78 -12.95 3.40 9.55
N LYS A 79 -12.12 2.34 9.46
CA LYS A 79 -11.28 1.91 10.56
C LYS A 79 -10.14 2.91 10.83
N LYS A 80 -9.95 3.21 12.11
CA LYS A 80 -8.78 3.96 12.57
C LYS A 80 -7.59 3.02 12.68
N LEU A 81 -6.53 3.28 11.91
CA LEU A 81 -5.27 2.56 11.96
C LEU A 81 -4.22 3.37 12.73
N VAL A 82 -3.61 2.72 13.70
CA VAL A 82 -2.50 3.27 14.48
C VAL A 82 -1.22 2.59 14.05
N THR A 83 -0.28 3.36 13.55
CA THR A 83 1.05 2.91 13.16
C THR A 83 2.11 3.71 13.92
N ASN A 84 3.36 3.29 13.88
CA ASN A 84 4.46 4.05 14.46
C ASN A 84 4.67 5.45 13.81
N GLN A 85 4.04 5.70 12.66
CA GLN A 85 4.16 6.98 11.93
C GLN A 85 2.91 7.88 12.08
N THR A 86 1.78 7.34 12.53
CA THR A 86 0.55 8.13 12.71
C THR A 86 0.42 8.77 14.09
N GLY A 87 1.27 8.35 15.03
CA GLY A 87 1.05 8.65 16.45
C GLY A 87 -0.16 7.90 17.03
N PRO A 88 -0.45 8.08 18.33
CA PRO A 88 -1.52 7.37 19.04
C PRO A 88 -2.92 7.72 18.52
N GLU A 89 -3.08 8.88 17.88
CA GLU A 89 -4.36 9.32 17.32
C GLU A 89 -4.80 8.48 16.13
N GLY A 90 -3.84 7.89 15.41
CA GLY A 90 -4.10 7.08 14.22
C GLY A 90 -4.66 7.88 13.03
N LYS A 91 -4.94 7.17 11.94
CA LYS A 91 -5.58 7.73 10.75
C LYS A 91 -6.73 6.85 10.29
N VAL A 92 -7.84 7.46 9.91
CA VAL A 92 -9.02 6.74 9.40
C VAL A 92 -8.85 6.40 7.94
N ALA A 93 -9.15 5.15 7.57
CA ALA A 93 -9.11 4.67 6.19
C ALA A 93 -10.43 4.98 5.48
N ASN A 94 -10.47 6.06 4.72
CA ASN A 94 -11.67 6.50 3.97
C ASN A 94 -11.74 5.90 2.56
N ARG A 95 -10.76 5.11 2.16
CA ARG A 95 -10.69 4.45 0.86
C ARG A 95 -9.81 3.22 0.94
N ILE A 96 -10.13 2.24 0.10
CA ILE A 96 -9.47 0.94 0.06
C ILE A 96 -8.91 0.75 -1.35
N TYR A 97 -7.68 0.28 -1.44
CA TYR A 97 -7.06 -0.14 -2.70
C TYR A 97 -7.06 -1.66 -2.76
N ILE A 98 -7.60 -2.19 -3.84
CA ILE A 98 -7.64 -3.63 -4.12
C ILE A 98 -6.69 -3.88 -5.27
N GLU A 99 -5.81 -4.85 -5.13
CA GLU A 99 -4.93 -5.26 -6.22
C GLU A 99 -4.80 -6.78 -6.29
N GLU A 100 -4.45 -7.28 -7.46
CA GLU A 100 -4.09 -8.67 -7.66
C GLU A 100 -2.88 -9.02 -6.78
N ALA A 101 -2.95 -10.14 -6.06
CA ALA A 101 -1.83 -10.63 -5.28
C ALA A 101 -0.72 -11.14 -6.21
N THR A 102 0.49 -10.70 -5.95
CA THR A 102 1.69 -11.13 -6.67
C THR A 102 2.43 -12.18 -5.84
N GLU A 103 2.88 -13.24 -6.45
CA GLU A 103 3.84 -14.16 -5.83
C GLU A 103 5.20 -13.44 -5.73
N ILE A 104 5.62 -13.18 -4.49
CA ILE A 104 6.82 -12.42 -4.21
C ILE A 104 7.98 -13.39 -4.09
N GLU A 105 8.87 -13.40 -5.08
CA GLU A 105 10.12 -14.16 -5.04
C GLU A 105 11.17 -13.42 -4.19
N ARG A 106 11.23 -12.10 -4.33
CA ARG A 106 12.20 -11.26 -3.62
C ARG A 106 11.67 -9.84 -3.43
N GLU A 107 11.85 -9.30 -2.24
CA GLU A 107 11.54 -7.90 -1.93
C GLU A 107 12.82 -7.06 -1.96
N LEU A 108 12.71 -5.89 -2.57
CA LEU A 108 13.79 -4.90 -2.64
C LEU A 108 13.27 -3.58 -2.10
N TYR A 109 14.10 -2.90 -1.34
CA TYR A 109 13.85 -1.51 -0.99
C TYR A 109 14.56 -0.58 -1.98
N LEU A 110 13.84 0.41 -2.46
CA LEU A 110 14.39 1.52 -3.25
C LEU A 110 13.87 2.84 -2.69
N GLY A 111 14.77 3.70 -2.29
CA GLY A 111 14.46 5.04 -1.83
C GLY A 111 15.23 6.09 -2.64
N LEU A 112 14.60 7.23 -2.91
CA LEU A 112 15.23 8.41 -3.47
C LEU A 112 15.18 9.51 -2.44
N VAL A 113 16.35 10.06 -2.10
CA VAL A 113 16.50 11.13 -1.09
C VAL A 113 17.26 12.29 -1.71
N PHE A 114 16.77 13.49 -1.47
CA PHE A 114 17.54 14.69 -1.81
C PHE A 114 18.55 14.96 -0.70
N ASP A 115 19.83 14.81 -1.01
CA ASP A 115 20.93 15.19 -0.11
C ASP A 115 21.24 16.67 -0.29
N ARG A 116 20.98 17.43 0.77
CA ARG A 116 21.21 18.87 0.77
C ARG A 116 22.69 19.25 0.83
N SER A 117 23.54 18.37 1.36
CA SER A 117 24.97 18.64 1.49
C SER A 117 25.71 18.53 0.17
N SER A 118 25.30 17.59 -0.67
CA SER A 118 25.85 17.38 -2.02
C SER A 118 25.01 18.00 -3.13
N GLU A 119 23.86 18.62 -2.78
CA GLU A 119 22.87 19.19 -3.72
C GLU A 119 22.44 18.20 -4.82
N SER A 120 22.36 16.93 -4.47
CA SER A 120 22.12 15.84 -5.42
C SER A 120 21.02 14.89 -4.96
N ILE A 121 20.45 14.13 -5.92
CA ILE A 121 19.52 13.05 -5.61
C ILE A 121 20.32 11.77 -5.38
N MET A 122 20.18 11.18 -4.20
CA MET A 122 20.76 9.90 -3.84
C MET A 122 19.73 8.79 -3.98
N ALA A 123 20.10 7.71 -4.68
CA ALA A 123 19.33 6.48 -4.73
C ALA A 123 19.90 5.49 -3.71
N VAL A 124 19.03 4.98 -2.83
CA VAL A 124 19.37 3.97 -1.83
C VAL A 124 18.62 2.69 -2.16
N SER A 125 19.33 1.60 -2.32
CA SER A 125 18.75 0.28 -2.58
C SER A 125 19.39 -0.77 -1.67
N TYR A 126 18.55 -1.64 -1.06
CA TYR A 126 19.03 -2.79 -0.30
C TYR A 126 18.03 -3.95 -0.30
N THR A 127 18.54 -5.15 0.01
CA THR A 127 17.80 -6.41 -0.10
C THR A 127 17.28 -6.94 1.23
N HIS A 128 17.70 -6.39 2.37
CA HIS A 128 17.27 -6.82 3.70
C HIS A 128 16.33 -5.78 4.31
N LEU A 129 15.09 -6.18 4.54
CA LEU A 129 14.06 -5.38 5.22
C LEU A 129 14.15 -5.42 6.76
N THR A 130 15.13 -6.08 7.33
CA THR A 130 15.52 -5.82 8.72
C THR A 130 16.24 -4.48 8.72
N LEU A 131 15.47 -3.41 8.84
CA LEU A 131 16.01 -2.09 9.10
C LEU A 131 16.88 -2.19 10.36
N PRO A 132 18.21 -2.11 10.27
CA PRO A 132 18.91 -1.49 11.35
C PRO A 132 18.29 -0.11 11.49
N THR A 133 17.98 0.29 12.69
CA THR A 133 17.52 1.65 12.97
C THR A 133 18.55 2.60 12.34
N ILE A 134 18.32 3.00 11.12
CA ILE A 134 19.08 4.11 10.54
C ILE A 134 18.52 5.31 11.27
N LEU A 135 19.23 5.73 12.28
CA LEU A 135 19.16 7.09 12.77
C LEU A 135 19.44 7.99 11.57
N LEU A 136 18.35 8.47 10.97
CA LEU A 136 18.43 9.64 10.13
C LEU A 136 18.73 10.80 11.07
N VAL A 137 19.98 11.22 11.04
CA VAL A 137 20.41 12.49 11.62
C VAL A 137 19.84 13.59 10.75
#